data_f2ab5e9826f283ec8b39f9c5c334b586
#
_entry.id   f2ab5e9826f283ec8b39f9c5c334b586
#
_cell.length_a   1.000
_cell.length_b   1.000
_cell.length_c   1.000
_cell.angle_alpha   90.00
_cell.angle_beta   90.00
_cell.angle_gamma   90.00
#
_symmetry.space_group_name_H-M   'P 1'
#
loop_
_entity.id
_entity.type
_entity.pdbx_description
1 polymer ?
#
loop_
_entity_poly.entity_id
_entity_poly.type
_entity_poly.pdbx_seq_one_letter_code
_entity_poly.pdbx_strand_id
1 'polypeptide(L)'
;MSVKRTLAIRPQPDAVVPETAMVMAAGLGKRMRPLTATRPKPLVEVAGKALLDHVFDRLRTAGVKRVVVNVHYLADALEAHLRNRVEGVEVIVSNERARLMETGGGLAKAKPLLGDRPFLTVNGDNLWVDGPINSINALAARWDDASMDALLLMVPLARAHCHGGQGDFHIDPRGKITGRRKPGRPAPFVWTGVQILSPRLINDWPEGPFSTNLFWDRAIAAGRAYGLVHQGLWFDVGTPAAIARTEAMLADG
;
A
#
# COMPACT_ATOMS: atom_id res chain seq x y z
N MET A 1 -29.80 4.49 -30.09
CA MET A 1 -28.96 3.38 -29.62
C MET A 1 -27.75 3.99 -28.92
N SER A 2 -27.72 3.97 -27.60
CA SER A 2 -26.63 4.56 -26.80
C SER A 2 -25.46 3.56 -26.79
N VAL A 3 -24.36 3.91 -27.43
CA VAL A 3 -23.11 3.16 -27.34
C VAL A 3 -22.56 3.34 -25.91
N LYS A 4 -22.75 2.34 -25.05
CA LYS A 4 -22.05 2.24 -23.77
C LYS A 4 -20.56 2.14 -24.07
N ARG A 5 -19.84 3.26 -24.01
CA ARG A 5 -18.39 3.25 -23.96
C ARG A 5 -17.97 2.60 -22.64
N THR A 6 -17.70 1.33 -22.69
CA THR A 6 -16.95 0.66 -21.64
C THR A 6 -15.56 1.30 -21.68
N LEU A 7 -15.23 2.10 -20.67
CA LEU A 7 -13.86 2.56 -20.43
C LEU A 7 -13.05 1.33 -19.96
N ALA A 8 -12.76 0.42 -20.88
CA ALA A 8 -11.74 -0.58 -20.67
C ALA A 8 -10.42 0.19 -20.62
N ILE A 9 -9.86 0.36 -19.42
CA ILE A 9 -8.47 0.75 -19.27
C ILE A 9 -7.69 -0.41 -19.90
N ARG A 10 -7.29 -0.23 -21.16
CA ARG A 10 -6.39 -1.18 -21.83
C ARG A 10 -5.06 -1.05 -21.09
N PRO A 11 -4.53 -2.15 -20.50
CA PRO A 11 -3.17 -2.12 -20.00
C PRO A 11 -2.27 -1.68 -21.15
N GLN A 12 -1.37 -0.75 -20.88
CA GLN A 12 -0.33 -0.45 -21.87
C GLN A 12 0.48 -1.74 -22.03
N PRO A 13 0.64 -2.26 -23.26
CA PRO A 13 1.31 -3.56 -23.48
C PRO A 13 2.74 -3.59 -22.93
N ASP A 14 3.37 -2.42 -22.79
CA ASP A 14 4.77 -2.24 -22.37
C ASP A 14 4.90 -1.71 -20.93
N ALA A 15 3.83 -1.75 -20.13
CA ALA A 15 3.88 -1.29 -18.75
C ALA A 15 4.77 -2.21 -17.91
N VAL A 16 5.87 -1.68 -17.41
CA VAL A 16 6.82 -2.41 -16.56
C VAL A 16 6.43 -2.22 -15.10
N VAL A 17 6.04 -3.31 -14.44
CA VAL A 17 5.84 -3.33 -13.00
C VAL A 17 7.19 -3.09 -12.31
N PRO A 18 7.27 -2.20 -11.30
CA PRO A 18 8.49 -2.04 -10.52
C PRO A 18 8.98 -3.37 -9.96
N GLU A 19 10.26 -3.69 -10.20
CA GLU A 19 10.86 -4.94 -9.73
C GLU A 19 11.01 -5.01 -8.21
N THR A 20 11.04 -3.84 -7.55
CA THR A 20 11.24 -3.71 -6.10
C THR A 20 9.97 -3.19 -5.43
N ALA A 21 9.62 -3.78 -4.30
CA ALA A 21 8.57 -3.30 -3.41
C ALA A 21 9.09 -3.11 -1.99
N MET A 22 8.54 -2.12 -1.26
CA MET A 22 8.66 -1.98 0.19
C MET A 22 7.36 -2.40 0.84
N VAL A 23 7.40 -3.40 1.72
CA VAL A 23 6.26 -3.80 2.55
C VAL A 23 6.42 -3.20 3.94
N MET A 24 5.48 -2.33 4.31
CA MET A 24 5.46 -1.63 5.61
C MET A 24 4.86 -2.52 6.68
N ALA A 25 5.70 -3.14 7.52
CA ALA A 25 5.29 -4.17 8.48
C ALA A 25 5.73 -3.90 9.94
N ALA A 26 6.37 -2.75 10.22
CA ALA A 26 6.94 -2.40 11.53
C ALA A 26 5.90 -1.92 12.57
N GLY A 27 4.63 -1.77 12.20
CA GLY A 27 3.59 -1.17 13.03
C GLY A 27 3.26 -1.98 14.29
N LEU A 28 2.90 -1.26 15.39
CA LEU A 28 2.59 -1.87 16.71
C LEU A 28 1.24 -2.61 16.75
N GLY A 29 0.36 -2.41 15.81
CA GLY A 29 -0.94 -3.09 15.73
C GLY A 29 -1.88 -2.87 16.91
N LYS A 30 -1.79 -1.76 17.64
CA LYS A 30 -2.50 -1.53 18.92
C LYS A 30 -4.02 -1.72 18.85
N ARG A 31 -4.65 -1.32 17.72
CA ARG A 31 -6.11 -1.45 17.51
C ARG A 31 -6.59 -2.90 17.34
N MET A 32 -5.67 -3.83 17.05
CA MET A 32 -5.93 -5.25 16.85
C MET A 32 -5.79 -6.08 18.12
N ARG A 33 -5.48 -5.47 19.27
CA ARG A 33 -5.43 -6.21 20.54
C ARG A 33 -6.79 -6.84 20.88
N PRO A 34 -6.81 -8.05 21.45
CA PRO A 34 -5.67 -8.82 22.01
C PRO A 34 -4.85 -9.61 20.96
N LEU A 35 -5.29 -9.75 19.70
CA LEU A 35 -4.65 -10.60 18.69
C LEU A 35 -3.17 -10.25 18.48
N THR A 36 -2.84 -8.96 18.59
CA THR A 36 -1.47 -8.46 18.40
C THR A 36 -0.66 -8.39 19.70
N ALA A 37 -1.11 -8.99 20.79
CA ALA A 37 -0.30 -9.10 22.00
C ALA A 37 0.91 -10.03 21.81
N THR A 38 0.74 -11.10 21.03
CA THR A 38 1.75 -12.15 20.80
C THR A 38 2.10 -12.36 19.32
N ARG A 39 1.43 -11.66 18.42
CA ARG A 39 1.58 -11.78 16.96
C ARG A 39 1.65 -10.39 16.32
N PRO A 40 2.63 -10.09 15.44
CA PRO A 40 2.63 -8.82 14.72
C PRO A 40 1.41 -8.74 13.80
N LYS A 41 0.86 -7.52 13.59
CA LYS A 41 -0.37 -7.33 12.80
C LYS A 41 -0.31 -7.96 11.41
N PRO A 42 0.79 -7.88 10.65
CA PRO A 42 0.89 -8.53 9.35
C PRO A 42 0.69 -10.05 9.36
N LEU A 43 0.89 -10.70 10.50
CA LEU A 43 0.67 -12.14 10.67
C LEU A 43 -0.71 -12.50 11.25
N VAL A 44 -1.61 -11.53 11.42
CA VAL A 44 -3.01 -11.82 11.72
C VAL A 44 -3.66 -12.44 10.49
N GLU A 45 -4.44 -13.50 10.71
CA GLU A 45 -5.08 -14.25 9.62
C GLU A 45 -6.46 -13.69 9.27
N VAL A 46 -6.77 -13.71 7.97
CA VAL A 46 -8.08 -13.46 7.39
C VAL A 46 -8.30 -14.52 6.31
N ALA A 47 -9.43 -15.19 6.34
CA ALA A 47 -9.75 -16.32 5.45
C ALA A 47 -8.66 -17.42 5.48
N GLY A 48 -8.15 -17.74 6.68
CA GLY A 48 -7.15 -18.80 6.89
C GLY A 48 -5.74 -18.47 6.42
N LYS A 49 -5.43 -17.20 6.09
CA LYS A 49 -4.14 -16.77 5.56
C LYS A 49 -3.67 -15.47 6.20
N ALA A 50 -2.38 -15.35 6.53
CA ALA A 50 -1.83 -14.12 7.09
C ALA A 50 -2.00 -12.93 6.13
N LEU A 51 -2.31 -11.74 6.65
CA LEU A 51 -2.44 -10.52 5.85
C LEU A 51 -1.19 -10.28 5.01
N LEU A 52 -0.02 -10.53 5.57
CA LEU A 52 1.25 -10.44 4.85
C LEU A 52 1.32 -11.37 3.64
N ASP A 53 0.82 -12.60 3.77
CA ASP A 53 0.83 -13.58 2.70
C ASP A 53 -0.12 -13.19 1.56
N HIS A 54 -1.26 -12.56 1.88
CA HIS A 54 -2.14 -11.95 0.87
C HIS A 54 -1.38 -10.87 0.08
N VAL A 55 -0.60 -10.01 0.75
CA VAL A 55 0.21 -8.99 0.10
C VAL A 55 1.30 -9.62 -0.80
N PHE A 56 2.03 -10.61 -0.29
CA PHE A 56 3.08 -11.27 -1.06
C PHE A 56 2.56 -11.98 -2.30
N ASP A 57 1.38 -12.60 -2.23
CA ASP A 57 0.75 -13.21 -3.41
C ASP A 57 0.46 -12.17 -4.49
N ARG A 58 -0.05 -11.00 -4.12
CA ARG A 58 -0.31 -9.91 -5.07
C ARG A 58 0.97 -9.40 -5.72
N LEU A 59 2.02 -9.19 -4.92
CA LEU A 59 3.32 -8.75 -5.41
C LEU A 59 3.93 -9.78 -6.37
N ARG A 60 3.91 -11.06 -6.00
CA ARG A 60 4.41 -12.16 -6.82
C ARG A 60 3.64 -12.30 -8.13
N THR A 61 2.30 -12.29 -8.06
CA THR A 61 1.44 -12.36 -9.25
C THR A 61 1.68 -11.19 -10.21
N ALA A 62 1.99 -10.01 -9.69
CA ALA A 62 2.34 -8.85 -10.50
C ALA A 62 3.77 -8.90 -11.07
N GLY A 63 4.61 -9.85 -10.66
CA GLY A 63 5.97 -10.03 -11.18
C GLY A 63 7.06 -9.26 -10.42
N VAL A 64 6.77 -8.76 -9.21
CA VAL A 64 7.78 -8.17 -8.31
C VAL A 64 8.85 -9.21 -7.99
N LYS A 65 10.13 -8.80 -8.02
CA LYS A 65 11.30 -9.68 -7.82
C LYS A 65 11.92 -9.55 -6.44
N ARG A 66 11.91 -8.34 -5.89
CA ARG A 66 12.56 -7.99 -4.62
C ARG A 66 11.56 -7.29 -3.70
N VAL A 67 11.51 -7.72 -2.45
CA VAL A 67 10.65 -7.13 -1.43
C VAL A 67 11.49 -6.76 -0.21
N VAL A 68 11.55 -5.47 0.09
CA VAL A 68 12.13 -4.96 1.33
C VAL A 68 11.03 -4.91 2.39
N VAL A 69 11.25 -5.48 3.56
CA VAL A 69 10.26 -5.51 4.66
C VAL A 69 10.86 -4.84 5.89
N ASN A 70 10.23 -3.79 6.40
CA ASN A 70 10.67 -3.23 7.67
C ASN A 70 10.10 -4.00 8.86
N VAL A 71 10.93 -4.21 9.88
CA VAL A 71 10.58 -4.97 11.07
C VAL A 71 10.92 -4.21 12.34
N HIS A 72 9.99 -4.15 13.29
CA HIS A 72 10.17 -3.55 14.61
C HIS A 72 9.44 -4.35 15.69
N TYR A 73 8.11 -4.29 15.75
CA TYR A 73 7.32 -4.98 16.76
C TYR A 73 7.27 -6.48 16.48
N LEU A 74 7.66 -7.28 17.47
CA LEU A 74 7.76 -8.75 17.36
C LEU A 74 8.54 -9.17 16.10
N ALA A 75 9.64 -8.48 15.84
CA ALA A 75 10.44 -8.60 14.62
C ALA A 75 10.92 -10.03 14.36
N ASP A 76 11.27 -10.79 15.42
CA ASP A 76 11.76 -12.18 15.29
C ASP A 76 10.68 -13.11 14.73
N ALA A 77 9.43 -12.95 15.16
CA ALA A 77 8.31 -13.72 14.64
C ALA A 77 8.04 -13.38 13.17
N LEU A 78 8.12 -12.09 12.81
CA LEU A 78 7.94 -11.65 11.42
C LEU A 78 9.06 -12.18 10.51
N GLU A 79 10.33 -12.07 10.94
CA GLU A 79 11.46 -12.61 10.18
C GLU A 79 11.43 -14.13 10.05
N ALA A 80 11.02 -14.86 11.10
CA ALA A 80 10.84 -16.30 11.03
C ALA A 80 9.79 -16.68 9.99
N HIS A 81 8.67 -15.96 9.94
CA HIS A 81 7.63 -16.13 8.92
C HIS A 81 8.17 -15.88 7.51
N LEU A 82 8.86 -14.75 7.31
CA LEU A 82 9.45 -14.38 6.02
C LEU A 82 10.41 -15.46 5.49
N ARG A 83 11.27 -16.02 6.36
CA ARG A 83 12.22 -17.08 5.97
C ARG A 83 11.54 -18.40 5.61
N ASN A 84 10.45 -18.74 6.29
CA ASN A 84 9.87 -20.10 6.23
C ASN A 84 8.65 -20.20 5.32
N ARG A 85 8.02 -19.09 4.98
CA ARG A 85 6.72 -19.07 4.30
C ARG A 85 6.68 -18.26 3.00
N VAL A 86 7.69 -17.42 2.76
CA VAL A 86 7.73 -16.58 1.57
C VAL A 86 8.71 -17.16 0.55
N GLU A 87 8.18 -17.52 -0.61
CA GLU A 87 8.94 -18.07 -1.73
C GLU A 87 8.72 -17.25 -3.00
N GLY A 88 9.61 -17.41 -3.98
CA GLY A 88 9.46 -16.84 -5.32
C GLY A 88 9.80 -15.36 -5.46
N VAL A 89 10.28 -14.70 -4.39
CA VAL A 89 10.79 -13.32 -4.38
C VAL A 89 12.00 -13.22 -3.45
N GLU A 90 12.94 -12.33 -3.77
CA GLU A 90 14.04 -11.98 -2.88
C GLU A 90 13.50 -11.11 -1.73
N VAL A 91 13.68 -11.54 -0.47
CA VAL A 91 13.25 -10.78 0.71
C VAL A 91 14.46 -10.17 1.42
N ILE A 92 14.42 -8.86 1.63
CA ILE A 92 15.44 -8.10 2.36
C ILE A 92 14.78 -7.45 3.58
N VAL A 93 15.38 -7.63 4.76
CA VAL A 93 14.86 -7.02 6.00
C VAL A 93 15.49 -5.65 6.24
N SER A 94 14.64 -4.64 6.41
CA SER A 94 15.02 -3.32 6.94
C SER A 94 14.77 -3.31 8.45
N ASN A 95 15.82 -3.44 9.25
CA ASN A 95 15.72 -3.60 10.68
C ASN A 95 15.51 -2.27 11.42
N GLU A 96 14.34 -2.12 12.04
CA GLU A 96 13.97 -0.95 12.86
C GLU A 96 13.87 -1.29 14.36
N ARG A 97 14.43 -2.42 14.84
CA ARG A 97 14.32 -2.85 16.25
C ARG A 97 14.76 -1.78 17.25
N ALA A 98 15.82 -1.04 16.92
CA ALA A 98 16.34 0.00 17.80
C ALA A 98 15.39 1.20 17.96
N ARG A 99 14.64 1.53 16.91
CA ARG A 99 13.70 2.67 16.90
C ARG A 99 12.69 2.51 15.78
N LEU A 100 11.40 2.61 16.12
CA LEU A 100 10.31 2.69 15.15
C LEU A 100 10.41 3.99 14.35
N MET A 101 10.54 3.87 13.03
CA MET A 101 10.81 5.02 12.14
C MET A 101 9.54 5.67 11.59
N GLU A 102 8.35 5.16 11.92
CA GLU A 102 7.10 5.51 11.22
C GLU A 102 7.17 5.22 9.72
N THR A 103 6.17 5.67 8.97
CA THR A 103 6.04 5.27 7.56
C THR A 103 7.05 5.97 6.64
N GLY A 104 7.24 7.26 6.78
CA GLY A 104 8.18 8.04 5.98
C GLY A 104 9.63 7.78 6.34
N GLY A 105 9.94 7.77 7.65
CA GLY A 105 11.29 7.46 8.13
C GLY A 105 11.72 6.03 7.81
N GLY A 106 10.78 5.06 7.82
CA GLY A 106 11.03 3.69 7.39
C GLY A 106 11.42 3.60 5.92
N LEU A 107 10.74 4.34 5.05
CA LEU A 107 11.10 4.44 3.62
C LEU A 107 12.45 5.12 3.41
N ALA A 108 12.71 6.23 4.10
CA ALA A 108 14.00 6.92 4.02
C ALA A 108 15.16 6.03 4.48
N LYS A 109 14.99 5.28 5.58
CA LYS A 109 15.96 4.29 6.05
C LYS A 109 16.20 3.15 5.06
N ALA A 110 15.13 2.66 4.43
CA ALA A 110 15.21 1.56 3.47
C ALA A 110 15.73 1.97 2.09
N LYS A 111 15.87 3.27 1.80
CA LYS A 111 16.29 3.80 0.49
C LYS A 111 17.49 3.07 -0.13
N PRO A 112 18.61 2.78 0.58
CA PRO A 112 19.75 2.07 0.00
C PRO A 112 19.40 0.65 -0.51
N LEU A 113 18.32 0.06 0.01
CA LEU A 113 17.83 -1.28 -0.35
C LEU A 113 16.83 -1.24 -1.52
N LEU A 114 16.19 -0.09 -1.75
CA LEU A 114 15.14 0.09 -2.75
C LEU A 114 15.68 0.40 -4.16
N GLY A 115 16.91 0.91 -4.24
CA GLY A 115 17.55 1.29 -5.51
C GLY A 115 17.08 2.65 -6.06
N ASP A 116 17.44 2.91 -7.32
CA ASP A 116 17.28 4.23 -7.96
C ASP A 116 16.16 4.27 -9.00
N ARG A 117 15.33 3.24 -9.07
CA ARG A 117 14.15 3.16 -9.94
C ARG A 117 12.86 3.37 -9.13
N PRO A 118 11.76 3.77 -9.77
CA PRO A 118 10.45 3.75 -9.13
C PRO A 118 10.16 2.39 -8.50
N PHE A 119 9.58 2.40 -7.32
CA PHE A 119 9.29 1.20 -6.53
C PHE A 119 7.87 1.23 -5.96
N LEU A 120 7.34 0.05 -5.68
CA LEU A 120 6.06 -0.10 -4.97
C LEU A 120 6.24 0.09 -3.47
N THR A 121 5.25 0.67 -2.80
CA THR A 121 5.08 0.50 -1.36
C THR A 121 3.72 -0.09 -1.06
N VAL A 122 3.67 -1.03 -0.13
CA VAL A 122 2.44 -1.71 0.28
C VAL A 122 2.43 -1.85 1.80
N ASN A 123 1.29 -1.54 2.44
CA ASN A 123 1.11 -1.84 3.85
C ASN A 123 1.03 -3.36 4.04
N GLY A 124 1.81 -3.92 4.96
CA GLY A 124 1.91 -5.37 5.21
C GLY A 124 0.66 -5.99 5.85
N ASP A 125 -0.31 -5.17 6.20
CA ASP A 125 -1.60 -5.55 6.77
C ASP A 125 -2.77 -5.26 5.81
N ASN A 126 -2.47 -5.05 4.54
CA ASN A 126 -3.44 -4.68 3.53
C ASN A 126 -4.19 -5.90 2.97
N LEU A 127 -5.46 -5.72 2.65
CA LEU A 127 -6.27 -6.75 2.00
C LEU A 127 -7.14 -6.13 0.91
N TRP A 128 -6.94 -6.61 -0.31
CA TRP A 128 -7.79 -6.24 -1.44
C TRP A 128 -8.01 -7.43 -2.38
N VAL A 129 -9.11 -7.36 -3.12
CA VAL A 129 -9.42 -8.25 -4.23
C VAL A 129 -9.36 -7.41 -5.50
N ASP A 130 -8.60 -7.86 -6.49
CA ASP A 130 -8.51 -7.16 -7.76
C ASP A 130 -9.86 -7.19 -8.49
N GLY A 131 -10.11 -6.15 -9.27
CA GLY A 131 -11.21 -6.11 -10.21
C GLY A 131 -10.85 -6.85 -11.52
N PRO A 132 -11.39 -6.41 -12.66
CA PRO A 132 -11.09 -7.01 -13.97
C PRO A 132 -9.61 -6.94 -14.37
N ILE A 133 -8.83 -6.07 -13.72
CA ILE A 133 -7.40 -5.86 -13.96
C ILE A 133 -6.67 -5.93 -12.62
N ASN A 134 -5.52 -6.59 -12.59
CA ASN A 134 -4.63 -6.58 -11.44
C ASN A 134 -4.24 -5.14 -11.08
N SER A 135 -4.43 -4.75 -9.83
CA SER A 135 -4.27 -3.36 -9.37
C SER A 135 -2.84 -2.85 -9.47
N ILE A 136 -1.85 -3.72 -9.25
CA ILE A 136 -0.43 -3.36 -9.38
C ILE A 136 -0.09 -3.13 -10.86
N ASN A 137 -0.58 -3.98 -11.75
CA ASN A 137 -0.41 -3.81 -13.19
C ASN A 137 -1.11 -2.53 -13.68
N ALA A 138 -2.28 -2.21 -13.14
CA ALA A 138 -2.99 -0.97 -13.45
C ALA A 138 -2.21 0.28 -12.99
N LEU A 139 -1.58 0.23 -11.79
CA LEU A 139 -0.68 1.28 -11.33
C LEU A 139 0.53 1.42 -12.26
N ALA A 140 1.18 0.31 -12.62
CA ALA A 140 2.33 0.32 -13.52
C ALA A 140 1.96 0.91 -14.90
N ALA A 141 0.82 0.51 -15.46
CA ALA A 141 0.31 1.04 -16.73
C ALA A 141 -0.03 2.53 -16.69
N ARG A 142 -0.32 3.08 -15.50
CA ARG A 142 -0.64 4.50 -15.32
C ARG A 142 0.59 5.35 -14.96
N TRP A 143 1.65 4.71 -14.47
CA TRP A 143 2.85 5.42 -14.04
C TRP A 143 3.52 6.14 -15.20
N ASP A 144 3.87 7.40 -14.97
CA ASP A 144 4.67 8.22 -15.87
C ASP A 144 5.76 8.93 -15.05
N ASP A 145 6.98 8.43 -15.13
CA ASP A 145 8.11 8.95 -14.36
C ASP A 145 8.47 10.41 -14.67
N ALA A 146 8.13 10.88 -15.89
CA ALA A 146 8.35 12.27 -16.28
C ALA A 146 7.44 13.24 -15.51
N SER A 147 6.21 12.83 -15.18
CA SER A 147 5.20 13.69 -14.57
C SER A 147 4.85 13.32 -13.12
N MET A 148 5.24 12.13 -12.63
CA MET A 148 4.81 11.60 -11.34
C MET A 148 5.98 11.41 -10.38
N ASP A 149 5.77 11.74 -9.11
CA ASP A 149 6.62 11.36 -7.99
C ASP A 149 5.91 10.37 -7.06
N ALA A 150 4.57 10.41 -7.05
CA ALA A 150 3.73 9.48 -6.31
C ALA A 150 2.47 9.15 -7.12
N LEU A 151 2.13 7.85 -7.20
CA LEU A 151 0.86 7.37 -7.75
C LEU A 151 0.22 6.41 -6.74
N LEU A 152 -0.89 6.84 -6.14
CA LEU A 152 -1.58 6.16 -5.06
C LEU A 152 -2.76 5.35 -5.59
N LEU A 153 -2.89 4.09 -5.17
CA LEU A 153 -4.11 3.32 -5.38
C LEU A 153 -5.15 3.79 -4.36
N MET A 154 -6.31 4.21 -4.82
CA MET A 154 -7.35 4.81 -4.00
C MET A 154 -8.68 4.08 -4.17
N VAL A 155 -9.51 4.11 -3.14
CA VAL A 155 -10.88 3.64 -3.20
C VAL A 155 -11.83 4.78 -2.84
N PRO A 156 -13.00 4.93 -3.50
CA PRO A 156 -14.02 5.86 -3.07
C PRO A 156 -14.43 5.57 -1.61
N LEU A 157 -14.59 6.60 -0.79
CA LEU A 157 -14.95 6.45 0.63
C LEU A 157 -16.19 5.55 0.82
N ALA A 158 -17.18 5.66 -0.06
CA ALA A 158 -18.40 4.83 -0.03
C ALA A 158 -18.15 3.34 -0.32
N ARG A 159 -16.98 2.98 -0.86
CA ARG A 159 -16.57 1.60 -1.17
C ARG A 159 -15.40 1.13 -0.31
N ALA A 160 -15.02 1.90 0.70
CA ALA A 160 -13.97 1.54 1.65
C ALA A 160 -14.56 0.64 2.75
N HIS A 161 -14.50 -0.68 2.54
CA HIS A 161 -15.11 -1.66 3.47
C HIS A 161 -14.38 -1.69 4.80
N CYS A 162 -15.14 -1.76 5.89
CA CYS A 162 -14.66 -1.75 7.28
C CYS A 162 -13.88 -0.47 7.68
N HIS A 163 -13.87 0.56 6.85
CA HIS A 163 -13.17 1.81 7.11
C HIS A 163 -14.02 2.78 7.93
N GLY A 164 -13.49 3.21 9.06
CA GLY A 164 -14.16 4.18 9.96
C GLY A 164 -13.71 5.63 9.78
N GLY A 165 -12.86 5.91 8.78
CA GLY A 165 -12.32 7.25 8.53
C GLY A 165 -13.21 8.12 7.64
N GLN A 166 -12.77 9.35 7.42
CA GLN A 166 -13.49 10.34 6.62
C GLN A 166 -12.80 10.60 5.26
N GLY A 167 -12.06 9.63 4.76
CA GLY A 167 -11.26 9.75 3.53
C GLY A 167 -9.93 10.49 3.77
N ASP A 168 -9.09 10.52 2.73
CA ASP A 168 -7.73 11.04 2.80
C ASP A 168 -7.46 12.13 1.76
N PHE A 169 -7.97 11.98 0.54
CA PHE A 169 -7.56 12.78 -0.61
C PHE A 169 -8.72 13.25 -1.50
N HIS A 170 -8.44 14.35 -2.19
CA HIS A 170 -9.21 14.86 -3.32
C HIS A 170 -8.41 14.68 -4.60
N ILE A 171 -9.04 14.19 -5.66
CA ILE A 171 -8.43 14.08 -7.00
C ILE A 171 -9.28 14.83 -8.03
N ASP A 172 -8.65 15.33 -9.08
CA ASP A 172 -9.33 15.89 -10.25
C ASP A 172 -9.76 14.78 -11.23
N PRO A 173 -10.53 15.10 -12.29
CA PRO A 173 -10.95 14.10 -13.28
C PRO A 173 -9.80 13.40 -14.03
N ARG A 174 -8.58 13.95 -14.01
CA ARG A 174 -7.38 13.35 -14.61
C ARG A 174 -6.61 12.47 -13.65
N GLY A 175 -7.09 12.36 -12.39
CA GLY A 175 -6.45 11.61 -11.32
C GLY A 175 -5.35 12.38 -10.59
N LYS A 176 -5.13 13.68 -10.87
CA LYS A 176 -4.16 14.48 -10.12
C LYS A 176 -4.68 14.73 -8.70
N ILE A 177 -3.87 14.50 -7.69
CA ILE A 177 -4.24 14.81 -6.30
C ILE A 177 -4.20 16.32 -6.12
N THR A 178 -5.35 16.89 -5.75
CA THR A 178 -5.53 18.34 -5.55
C THR A 178 -5.34 18.74 -4.09
N GLY A 179 -5.35 17.78 -3.16
CA GLY A 179 -5.09 18.02 -1.76
C GLY A 179 -5.48 16.85 -0.87
N ARG A 180 -5.02 16.93 0.37
CA ARG A 180 -5.41 16.02 1.44
C ARG A 180 -6.68 16.50 2.13
N ARG A 181 -7.35 15.58 2.84
CA ARG A 181 -8.50 15.90 3.69
C ARG A 181 -8.15 17.00 4.68
N LYS A 182 -9.04 17.98 4.78
CA LYS A 182 -8.95 19.06 5.78
C LYS A 182 -9.70 18.68 7.07
N PRO A 183 -9.28 19.15 8.24
CA PRO A 183 -10.02 18.94 9.48
C PRO A 183 -11.50 19.34 9.35
N GLY A 184 -12.40 18.51 9.89
CA GLY A 184 -13.84 18.77 9.86
C GLY A 184 -14.54 18.58 8.51
N ARG A 185 -13.84 18.18 7.46
CA ARG A 185 -14.42 17.92 6.13
C ARG A 185 -14.01 16.54 5.62
N PRO A 186 -14.95 15.68 5.15
CA PRO A 186 -14.59 14.42 4.53
C PRO A 186 -13.91 14.64 3.18
N ALA A 187 -13.08 13.68 2.78
CA ALA A 187 -12.52 13.58 1.43
C ALA A 187 -13.13 12.37 0.69
N PRO A 188 -13.32 12.45 -0.64
CA PRO A 188 -14.04 11.41 -1.37
C PRO A 188 -13.26 10.12 -1.54
N PHE A 189 -11.94 10.11 -1.33
CA PHE A 189 -11.10 8.95 -1.57
C PHE A 189 -10.26 8.59 -0.35
N VAL A 190 -10.09 7.27 -0.14
CA VAL A 190 -9.20 6.66 0.85
C VAL A 190 -8.00 6.06 0.12
N TRP A 191 -6.80 6.27 0.65
CA TRP A 191 -5.61 5.55 0.18
C TRP A 191 -5.65 4.10 0.67
N THR A 192 -5.48 3.17 -0.27
CA THR A 192 -5.57 1.73 0.02
C THR A 192 -4.35 1.15 0.72
N GLY A 193 -3.28 1.89 0.91
CA GLY A 193 -2.01 1.35 1.39
C GLY A 193 -1.10 0.84 0.28
N VAL A 194 -1.44 1.04 -1.01
CA VAL A 194 -0.63 0.64 -2.17
C VAL A 194 -0.29 1.88 -3.00
N GLN A 195 0.98 2.02 -3.41
CA GLN A 195 1.41 3.13 -4.26
C GLN A 195 2.72 2.82 -4.99
N ILE A 196 3.00 3.56 -6.06
CA ILE A 196 4.32 3.67 -6.68
C ILE A 196 4.92 5.02 -6.27
N LEU A 197 6.18 5.00 -5.85
CA LEU A 197 6.95 6.20 -5.51
C LEU A 197 8.21 6.29 -6.38
N SER A 198 8.57 7.52 -6.73
CA SER A 198 9.88 7.82 -7.31
C SER A 198 10.95 7.92 -6.21
N PRO A 199 12.15 7.37 -6.39
CA PRO A 199 13.26 7.52 -5.46
C PRO A 199 13.62 8.98 -5.16
N ARG A 200 13.43 9.90 -6.11
CA ARG A 200 13.70 11.33 -5.92
C ARG A 200 12.82 11.97 -4.83
N LEU A 201 11.65 11.38 -4.55
CA LEU A 201 10.75 11.87 -3.51
C LEU A 201 11.27 11.59 -2.10
N ILE A 202 12.05 10.52 -1.94
CA ILE A 202 12.61 10.09 -0.64
C ILE A 202 14.07 10.53 -0.44
N ASN A 203 14.59 11.41 -1.32
CA ASN A 203 15.89 12.03 -1.15
C ASN A 203 15.81 13.21 -0.17
N ASP A 204 16.93 13.48 0.51
CA ASP A 204 17.14 14.69 1.33
C ASP A 204 16.16 14.86 2.49
N TRP A 205 15.82 13.75 3.15
CA TRP A 205 15.04 13.76 4.37
C TRP A 205 15.93 13.54 5.59
N PRO A 206 15.62 14.22 6.72
CA PRO A 206 16.36 14.02 7.96
C PRO A 206 16.18 12.60 8.48
N GLU A 207 17.19 12.09 9.17
CA GLU A 207 17.06 10.83 9.89
C GLU A 207 16.04 10.93 11.02
N GLY A 208 15.28 9.86 11.22
CA GLY A 208 14.32 9.76 12.32
C GLY A 208 12.93 9.38 11.90
N PRO A 209 12.00 9.29 12.87
CA PRO A 209 10.61 8.92 12.61
C PRO A 209 9.82 10.11 12.05
N PHE A 210 9.19 9.90 10.91
CA PHE A 210 8.22 10.82 10.34
C PHE A 210 7.22 10.07 9.44
N SER A 211 6.09 10.71 9.19
CA SER A 211 5.01 10.13 8.36
C SER A 211 5.26 10.30 6.86
N THR A 212 4.84 9.33 6.06
CA THR A 212 4.75 9.41 4.58
C THR A 212 3.94 10.62 4.10
N ASN A 213 3.12 11.19 4.95
CA ASN A 213 2.38 12.41 4.65
C ASN A 213 3.28 13.53 4.12
N LEU A 214 4.51 13.66 4.63
CA LEU A 214 5.46 14.67 4.18
C LEU A 214 5.90 14.46 2.73
N PHE A 215 6.05 13.20 2.29
CA PHE A 215 6.32 12.88 0.89
C PHE A 215 5.15 13.30 -0.01
N TRP A 216 3.92 12.96 0.41
CA TRP A 216 2.73 13.34 -0.33
C TRP A 216 2.55 14.85 -0.41
N ASP A 217 2.77 15.57 0.69
CA ASP A 217 2.66 17.03 0.70
C ASP A 217 3.67 17.67 -0.27
N ARG A 218 4.93 17.16 -0.32
CA ARG A 218 5.94 17.57 -1.30
C ARG A 218 5.50 17.29 -2.74
N ALA A 219 5.03 16.07 -3.03
CA ALA A 219 4.58 15.69 -4.38
C ALA A 219 3.33 16.46 -4.83
N ILE A 220 2.38 16.73 -3.91
CA ILE A 220 1.18 17.53 -4.18
C ILE A 220 1.57 18.97 -4.49
N ALA A 221 2.45 19.58 -3.68
CA ALA A 221 2.92 20.94 -3.90
C ALA A 221 3.65 21.09 -5.25
N ALA A 222 4.41 20.07 -5.67
CA ALA A 222 5.06 20.03 -6.98
C ALA A 222 4.10 19.69 -8.13
N GLY A 223 2.83 19.36 -7.84
CA GLY A 223 1.85 18.93 -8.84
C GLY A 223 2.17 17.58 -9.47
N ARG A 224 2.91 16.71 -8.77
CA ARG A 224 3.43 15.42 -9.22
C ARG A 224 2.86 14.21 -8.46
N ALA A 225 1.77 14.42 -7.68
CA ALA A 225 1.03 13.37 -7.00
C ALA A 225 -0.26 13.03 -7.75
N TYR A 226 -0.50 11.74 -7.96
CA TYR A 226 -1.67 11.23 -8.67
C TYR A 226 -2.32 10.08 -7.92
N GLY A 227 -3.59 9.83 -8.21
CA GLY A 227 -4.37 8.70 -7.70
C GLY A 227 -4.98 7.89 -8.83
N LEU A 228 -5.03 6.59 -8.65
CA LEU A 228 -5.73 5.63 -9.49
C LEU A 228 -6.85 4.98 -8.67
N VAL A 229 -8.07 5.01 -9.20
CA VAL A 229 -9.23 4.41 -8.49
C VAL A 229 -9.22 2.90 -8.67
N HIS A 230 -9.16 2.18 -7.55
CA HIS A 230 -9.27 0.72 -7.49
C HIS A 230 -10.64 0.23 -7.95
N GLN A 231 -10.66 -0.78 -8.81
CA GLN A 231 -11.88 -1.31 -9.42
C GLN A 231 -12.45 -2.53 -8.70
N GLY A 232 -11.70 -3.11 -7.76
CA GLY A 232 -12.09 -4.28 -6.97
C GLY A 232 -12.59 -3.94 -5.58
N LEU A 233 -12.40 -4.85 -4.63
CA LEU A 233 -12.75 -4.68 -3.22
C LEU A 233 -11.50 -4.32 -2.41
N TRP A 234 -11.67 -3.47 -1.43
CA TRP A 234 -10.63 -3.14 -0.47
C TRP A 234 -11.20 -3.10 0.95
N PHE A 235 -10.45 -3.62 1.91
CA PHE A 235 -10.87 -3.79 3.30
C PHE A 235 -9.85 -3.17 4.26
N ASP A 236 -10.32 -2.28 5.16
CA ASP A 236 -9.51 -1.80 6.29
C ASP A 236 -9.60 -2.81 7.45
N VAL A 237 -8.69 -3.78 7.46
CA VAL A 237 -8.60 -4.78 8.53
C VAL A 237 -7.85 -4.18 9.72
N GLY A 238 -8.44 -3.16 10.32
CA GLY A 238 -7.84 -2.38 11.41
C GLY A 238 -8.21 -2.81 12.82
N THR A 239 -9.22 -3.68 12.98
CA THR A 239 -9.75 -4.14 14.28
C THR A 239 -10.16 -5.61 14.21
N PRO A 240 -10.25 -6.35 15.35
CA PRO A 240 -10.74 -7.73 15.36
C PRO A 240 -12.14 -7.89 14.72
N ALA A 241 -13.05 -6.94 14.94
CA ALA A 241 -14.40 -6.96 14.36
C ALA A 241 -14.38 -6.82 12.83
N ALA A 242 -13.35 -6.17 12.26
CA ALA A 242 -13.20 -6.06 10.81
C ALA A 242 -12.85 -7.39 10.15
N ILE A 243 -12.21 -8.33 10.86
CA ILE A 243 -11.87 -9.66 10.34
C ILE A 243 -13.13 -10.41 9.92
N ALA A 244 -14.06 -10.64 10.87
CA ALA A 244 -15.28 -11.39 10.61
C ALA A 244 -16.13 -10.76 9.48
N ARG A 245 -16.21 -9.41 9.44
CA ARG A 245 -16.91 -8.71 8.35
C ARG A 245 -16.24 -8.91 7.00
N THR A 246 -14.92 -8.87 6.97
CA THR A 246 -14.15 -9.09 5.74
C THR A 246 -14.33 -10.51 5.24
N GLU A 247 -14.24 -11.52 6.14
CA GLU A 247 -14.42 -12.93 5.80
C GLU A 247 -15.84 -13.22 5.26
N ALA A 248 -16.87 -12.65 5.88
CA ALA A 248 -18.23 -12.77 5.37
C ALA A 248 -18.36 -12.22 3.94
N MET A 249 -17.82 -11.02 3.68
CA MET A 249 -17.87 -10.43 2.34
C MET A 249 -17.04 -11.18 1.30
N LEU A 250 -15.95 -11.83 1.71
CA LEU A 250 -15.13 -12.66 0.80
C LEU A 250 -15.80 -14.01 0.48
N ALA A 251 -16.67 -14.50 1.37
CA ALA A 251 -17.41 -15.74 1.15
C ALA A 251 -18.66 -15.56 0.25
N ASP A 252 -19.22 -14.35 0.21
CA ASP A 252 -20.40 -14.00 -0.59
C ASP A 252 -20.08 -13.60 -2.04
N GLY A 253 -18.84 -13.45 -2.42
CA GLY A 253 -18.36 -13.02 -3.74
C GLY A 253 -17.51 -14.07 -4.43
#